data_3c068a64c6584497334cc8bac1c29e40
#
_entry.id   3c068a64c6584497334cc8bac1c29e40
#
_cell.length_a   1.000
_cell.length_b   1.000
_cell.length_c   1.000
_cell.angle_alpha   90.00
_cell.angle_beta   90.00
_cell.angle_gamma   90.00
#
_symmetry.space_group_name_H-M   'P 1'
#
loop_
_entity.id
_entity.type
_entity.pdbx_description
1 polymer ?
#
loop_
_entity_poly.entity_id
_entity_poly.type
_entity_poly.pdbx_seq_one_letter_code
_entity_poly.pdbx_strand_id
1 'polypeptide(L)'
;MSSFDIIKKKIKLIIFDQYGTIVDMQKGLTEAVIPFLKNKKWEGEPNRFVTWWRRTHFENSMIDALSKNNHTNYRTIGQNAVSYVMDRCGINYTKKEVEWLIKQIEVLKPFPDVILSLNKLRENDFKLGILSNGDQDMLENAKQFIGFDMDFTISVQEAGYFKPHWKTYRLVELKTRIDKKNCLFVANHAFDCIGAKSFGMHTAFIDRRKRPFGHTPFQPDIIVKDFTELSNVLDNNVG
;
A
#
# COMPACT_ATOMS: atom_id res chain seq x y z
N MET A 1 13.96 17.18 23.21
CA MET A 1 14.08 16.20 22.11
C MET A 1 12.91 15.25 22.23
N SER A 2 12.03 15.17 21.25
CA SER A 2 10.90 14.25 21.31
C SER A 2 11.40 12.79 21.22
N SER A 3 10.57 11.83 21.62
CA SER A 3 10.91 10.41 21.44
C SER A 3 11.20 10.06 19.97
N PHE A 4 10.55 10.75 19.04
CA PHE A 4 10.75 10.56 17.61
C PHE A 4 12.08 11.14 17.10
N ASP A 5 12.58 12.22 17.67
CA ASP A 5 13.90 12.77 17.29
C ASP A 5 15.04 11.79 17.55
N ILE A 6 14.89 10.93 18.56
CA ILE A 6 15.85 9.88 18.87
C ILE A 6 15.76 8.73 17.84
N ILE A 7 14.54 8.40 17.42
CA ILE A 7 14.26 7.38 16.42
C ILE A 7 14.77 7.82 15.06
N LYS A 8 14.49 9.05 14.65
CA LYS A 8 14.85 9.66 13.36
C LYS A 8 16.35 9.45 13.05
N LYS A 9 17.24 9.70 14.02
CA LYS A 9 18.69 9.55 13.85
C LYS A 9 19.15 8.11 13.54
N LYS A 10 18.32 7.10 13.81
CA LYS A 10 18.61 5.69 13.56
C LYS A 10 18.07 5.19 12.23
N ILE A 11 17.11 5.90 11.64
CA ILE A 11 16.48 5.47 10.38
C ILE A 11 17.48 5.59 9.24
N LYS A 12 17.63 4.51 8.49
CA LYS A 12 18.44 4.41 7.27
C LYS A 12 17.61 4.11 6.04
N LEU A 13 16.45 3.48 6.25
CA LEU A 13 15.56 3.00 5.20
C LEU A 13 14.13 3.37 5.54
N ILE A 14 13.43 3.94 4.57
CA ILE A 14 12.00 4.18 4.63
C ILE A 14 11.32 3.25 3.66
N ILE A 15 10.43 2.40 4.17
CA ILE A 15 9.65 1.44 3.38
C ILE A 15 8.20 1.89 3.36
N PHE A 16 7.64 1.98 2.17
CA PHE A 16 6.27 2.43 1.94
C PHE A 16 5.37 1.27 1.54
N ASP A 17 4.15 1.24 2.07
CA ASP A 17 3.05 0.57 1.40
C ASP A 17 2.74 1.29 0.08
N GLN A 18 2.24 0.55 -0.92
CA GLN A 18 1.96 1.12 -2.24
C GLN A 18 0.51 1.56 -2.40
N TYR A 19 -0.43 0.62 -2.24
CA TYR A 19 -1.83 0.82 -2.62
C TYR A 19 -2.61 1.64 -1.59
N GLY A 20 -2.94 2.88 -1.94
CA GLY A 20 -3.61 3.84 -1.05
C GLY A 20 -2.65 4.64 -0.17
N THR A 21 -1.35 4.36 -0.23
CA THR A 21 -0.28 5.11 0.47
C THR A 21 0.50 5.95 -0.53
N ILE A 22 1.22 5.34 -1.48
CA ILE A 22 1.90 6.04 -2.59
C ILE A 22 0.90 6.36 -3.70
N VAL A 23 0.12 5.39 -4.18
CA VAL A 23 -0.83 5.57 -5.29
C VAL A 23 -2.26 5.73 -4.79
N ASP A 24 -3.02 6.64 -5.42
CA ASP A 24 -4.43 6.85 -5.11
C ASP A 24 -5.31 5.78 -5.75
N MET A 25 -5.35 4.63 -5.10
CA MET A 25 -6.11 3.48 -5.59
C MET A 25 -7.62 3.75 -5.64
N GLN A 26 -8.19 4.55 -4.72
CA GLN A 26 -9.62 4.81 -4.71
C GLN A 26 -10.01 5.66 -5.91
N LYS A 27 -9.31 6.77 -6.10
CA LYS A 27 -9.60 7.71 -7.20
C LYS A 27 -9.31 7.06 -8.54
N GLY A 28 -8.12 6.48 -8.73
CA GLY A 28 -7.71 5.91 -10.01
C GLY A 28 -8.62 4.77 -10.49
N LEU A 29 -9.00 3.84 -9.60
CA LEU A 29 -9.96 2.80 -9.94
C LEU A 29 -11.36 3.35 -10.18
N THR A 30 -11.81 4.35 -9.41
CA THR A 30 -13.12 4.97 -9.63
C THR A 30 -13.20 5.60 -11.02
N GLU A 31 -12.20 6.36 -11.42
CA GLU A 31 -12.12 6.96 -12.76
C GLU A 31 -12.13 5.88 -13.87
N ALA A 32 -11.37 4.80 -13.68
CA ALA A 32 -11.31 3.70 -14.64
C ALA A 32 -12.64 2.94 -14.81
N VAL A 33 -13.41 2.73 -13.72
CA VAL A 33 -14.66 1.96 -13.80
C VAL A 33 -15.85 2.75 -14.32
N ILE A 34 -15.82 4.09 -14.28
CA ILE A 34 -16.95 4.93 -14.75
C ILE A 34 -17.43 4.55 -16.16
N PRO A 35 -16.57 4.56 -17.20
CA PRO A 35 -17.02 4.19 -18.55
C PRO A 35 -17.46 2.72 -18.64
N PHE A 36 -16.81 1.83 -17.92
CA PHE A 36 -17.17 0.41 -17.85
C PHE A 36 -18.58 0.22 -17.28
N LEU A 37 -18.87 0.78 -16.10
CA LEU A 37 -20.17 0.66 -15.44
C LEU A 37 -21.28 1.31 -16.25
N LYS A 38 -20.99 2.45 -16.92
CA LYS A 38 -21.92 3.11 -17.84
C LYS A 38 -22.28 2.19 -19.02
N ASN A 39 -21.31 1.52 -19.62
CA ASN A 39 -21.54 0.56 -20.70
C ASN A 39 -22.38 -0.65 -20.24
N LYS A 40 -22.24 -1.04 -18.97
CA LYS A 40 -23.07 -2.09 -18.34
C LYS A 40 -24.47 -1.61 -17.92
N LYS A 41 -24.78 -0.34 -18.12
CA LYS A 41 -26.05 0.30 -17.70
C LYS A 41 -26.33 0.12 -16.20
N TRP A 42 -25.25 0.08 -15.40
CA TRP A 42 -25.38 0.02 -13.95
C TRP A 42 -25.56 1.43 -13.38
N GLU A 43 -26.62 1.64 -12.61
CA GLU A 43 -27.03 2.96 -12.11
C GLU A 43 -26.48 3.31 -10.71
N GLY A 44 -25.67 2.42 -10.13
CA GLY A 44 -25.07 2.65 -8.81
C GLY A 44 -23.87 3.59 -8.85
N GLU A 45 -23.38 3.97 -7.67
CA GLU A 45 -22.27 4.88 -7.49
C GLU A 45 -20.90 4.21 -7.76
N PRO A 46 -20.13 4.66 -8.78
CA PRO A 46 -18.83 4.03 -9.12
C PRO A 46 -17.83 4.00 -7.96
N ASN A 47 -17.78 5.06 -7.15
CA ASN A 47 -16.93 5.11 -5.97
C ASN A 47 -17.28 4.04 -4.93
N ARG A 48 -18.59 3.76 -4.77
CA ARG A 48 -19.09 2.70 -3.88
C ARG A 48 -18.75 1.32 -4.41
N PHE A 49 -18.85 1.10 -5.72
CA PHE A 49 -18.42 -0.13 -6.39
C PHE A 49 -16.94 -0.42 -6.10
N VAL A 50 -16.05 0.57 -6.30
CA VAL A 50 -14.62 0.46 -6.02
C VAL A 50 -14.34 0.24 -4.53
N THR A 51 -15.10 0.88 -3.64
CA THR A 51 -14.99 0.67 -2.20
C THR A 51 -15.31 -0.78 -1.83
N TRP A 52 -16.35 -1.37 -2.39
CA TRP A 52 -16.69 -2.79 -2.18
C TRP A 52 -15.62 -3.70 -2.76
N TRP A 53 -15.15 -3.46 -3.99
CA TRP A 53 -14.08 -4.23 -4.60
C TRP A 53 -12.81 -4.23 -3.76
N ARG A 54 -12.32 -3.05 -3.37
CA ARG A 54 -11.11 -2.92 -2.54
C ARG A 54 -11.26 -3.59 -1.19
N ARG A 55 -12.43 -3.46 -0.57
CA ARG A 55 -12.72 -4.10 0.71
C ARG A 55 -12.72 -5.64 0.59
N THR A 56 -13.43 -6.18 -0.41
CA THR A 56 -13.45 -7.63 -0.65
C THR A 56 -12.07 -8.16 -1.00
N HIS A 57 -11.30 -7.43 -1.83
CA HIS A 57 -9.92 -7.78 -2.15
C HIS A 57 -9.04 -7.85 -0.90
N PHE A 58 -9.15 -6.86 -0.03
CA PHE A 58 -8.43 -6.84 1.24
C PHE A 58 -8.86 -7.98 2.17
N GLU A 59 -10.15 -8.18 2.38
CA GLU A 59 -10.70 -9.25 3.23
C GLU A 59 -10.23 -10.63 2.73
N ASN A 60 -10.30 -10.88 1.44
CA ASN A 60 -9.84 -12.15 0.84
C ASN A 60 -8.32 -12.34 0.99
N SER A 61 -7.52 -11.27 0.89
CA SER A 61 -6.07 -11.34 1.15
C SER A 61 -5.77 -11.68 2.62
N MET A 62 -6.56 -11.15 3.56
CA MET A 62 -6.43 -11.49 4.98
C MET A 62 -6.81 -12.95 5.25
N ILE A 63 -7.88 -13.43 4.63
CA ILE A 63 -8.31 -14.83 4.73
C ILE A 63 -7.22 -15.76 4.18
N ASP A 64 -6.67 -15.45 3.00
CA ASP A 64 -5.57 -16.22 2.40
C ASP A 64 -4.35 -16.28 3.34
N ALA A 65 -3.96 -15.15 3.93
CA ALA A 65 -2.83 -15.08 4.86
C ALA A 65 -3.03 -15.91 6.14
N LEU A 66 -4.27 -16.13 6.56
CA LEU A 66 -4.62 -16.91 7.76
C LEU A 66 -4.91 -18.38 7.44
N SER A 67 -5.25 -18.70 6.20
CA SER A 67 -5.57 -20.05 5.77
C SER A 67 -4.29 -20.86 5.50
N LYS A 68 -4.29 -22.15 5.83
CA LYS A 68 -3.15 -23.05 5.61
C LYS A 68 -3.06 -23.58 4.18
N ASN A 69 -3.30 -22.73 3.19
CA ASN A 69 -3.20 -23.10 1.80
C ASN A 69 -1.93 -22.51 1.17
N ASN A 70 -1.65 -22.89 -0.06
CA ASN A 70 -0.65 -22.21 -0.85
C ASN A 70 -1.07 -20.75 -1.06
N HIS A 71 -0.10 -19.83 -1.01
CA HIS A 71 -0.33 -18.42 -1.28
C HIS A 71 -0.99 -18.20 -2.65
N THR A 72 -2.12 -17.51 -2.64
CA THR A 72 -2.83 -17.13 -3.86
C THR A 72 -2.28 -15.79 -4.36
N ASN A 73 -1.96 -15.67 -5.64
CA ASN A 73 -1.48 -14.43 -6.23
C ASN A 73 -2.46 -13.27 -5.98
N TYR A 74 -1.94 -12.08 -5.71
CA TYR A 74 -2.73 -10.87 -5.46
C TYR A 74 -3.67 -10.56 -6.63
N ARG A 75 -3.19 -10.75 -7.87
CA ARG A 75 -4.00 -10.63 -9.09
C ARG A 75 -5.21 -11.56 -9.06
N THR A 76 -5.04 -12.83 -8.70
CA THR A 76 -6.12 -13.81 -8.63
C THR A 76 -7.14 -13.44 -7.55
N ILE A 77 -6.69 -13.03 -6.37
CA ILE A 77 -7.58 -12.53 -5.31
C ILE A 77 -8.37 -11.32 -5.80
N GLY A 78 -7.72 -10.41 -6.51
CA GLY A 78 -8.37 -9.24 -7.09
C GLY A 78 -9.41 -9.59 -8.14
N GLN A 79 -9.15 -10.57 -9.01
CA GLN A 79 -10.11 -11.09 -9.99
C GLN A 79 -11.35 -11.66 -9.30
N ASN A 80 -11.14 -12.50 -8.30
CA ASN A 80 -12.25 -13.08 -7.53
C ASN A 80 -13.06 -12.00 -6.80
N ALA A 81 -12.39 -10.99 -6.23
CA ALA A 81 -13.04 -9.91 -5.52
C ALA A 81 -13.90 -9.02 -6.43
N VAL A 82 -13.39 -8.63 -7.60
CA VAL A 82 -14.16 -7.78 -8.53
C VAL A 82 -15.30 -8.56 -9.15
N SER A 83 -15.11 -9.85 -9.48
CA SER A 83 -16.16 -10.73 -9.97
C SER A 83 -17.29 -10.85 -8.94
N TYR A 84 -16.97 -11.13 -7.69
CA TYR A 84 -17.96 -11.18 -6.62
C TYR A 84 -18.75 -9.87 -6.46
N VAL A 85 -18.08 -8.72 -6.60
CA VAL A 85 -18.80 -7.42 -6.52
C VAL A 85 -19.70 -7.21 -7.72
N MET A 86 -19.28 -7.60 -8.93
CA MET A 86 -20.13 -7.55 -10.12
C MET A 86 -21.36 -8.47 -9.98
N ASP A 87 -21.19 -9.68 -9.48
CA ASP A 87 -22.30 -10.60 -9.20
C ASP A 87 -23.31 -9.99 -8.22
N ARG A 88 -22.82 -9.40 -7.12
CA ARG A 88 -23.68 -8.68 -6.15
C ARG A 88 -24.42 -7.50 -6.75
N CYS A 89 -23.84 -6.86 -7.75
CA CYS A 89 -24.45 -5.71 -8.45
C CYS A 89 -25.34 -6.13 -9.62
N GLY A 90 -25.47 -7.43 -9.92
CA GLY A 90 -26.22 -7.93 -11.08
C GLY A 90 -25.59 -7.52 -12.42
N ILE A 91 -24.26 -7.30 -12.46
CA ILE A 91 -23.53 -6.88 -13.65
C ILE A 91 -23.01 -8.12 -14.38
N ASN A 92 -23.44 -8.35 -15.61
CA ASN A 92 -22.88 -9.39 -16.46
C ASN A 92 -21.50 -8.99 -16.96
N TYR A 93 -20.53 -9.90 -16.88
CA TYR A 93 -19.15 -9.66 -17.27
C TYR A 93 -18.51 -10.86 -17.97
N THR A 94 -17.43 -10.58 -18.69
CA THR A 94 -16.57 -11.56 -19.32
C THR A 94 -15.23 -11.68 -18.59
N LYS A 95 -14.51 -12.79 -18.78
CA LYS A 95 -13.16 -12.97 -18.26
C LYS A 95 -12.21 -11.83 -18.70
N LYS A 96 -12.30 -11.37 -19.95
CA LYS A 96 -11.48 -10.27 -20.47
C LYS A 96 -11.73 -8.95 -19.74
N GLU A 97 -12.97 -8.67 -19.37
CA GLU A 97 -13.33 -7.48 -18.60
C GLU A 97 -12.78 -7.54 -17.17
N VAL A 98 -12.81 -8.71 -16.54
CA VAL A 98 -12.17 -8.93 -15.23
C VAL A 98 -10.65 -8.69 -15.33
N GLU A 99 -9.99 -9.28 -16.32
CA GLU A 99 -8.56 -9.09 -16.58
C GLU A 99 -8.22 -7.61 -16.82
N TRP A 100 -9.04 -6.90 -17.58
CA TRP A 100 -8.88 -5.47 -17.85
C TRP A 100 -9.03 -4.64 -16.56
N LEU A 101 -10.04 -4.92 -15.73
CA LEU A 101 -10.23 -4.24 -14.45
C LEU A 101 -9.01 -4.42 -13.52
N ILE A 102 -8.45 -5.62 -13.46
CA ILE A 102 -7.28 -5.86 -12.63
C ILE A 102 -6.03 -5.13 -13.14
N LYS A 103 -5.88 -5.00 -14.44
CA LYS A 103 -4.78 -4.19 -15.03
C LYS A 103 -4.85 -2.72 -14.62
N GLN A 104 -6.04 -2.20 -14.27
CA GLN A 104 -6.14 -0.81 -13.79
C GLN A 104 -5.40 -0.60 -12.45
N ILE A 105 -5.15 -1.65 -11.67
CA ILE A 105 -4.32 -1.58 -10.45
C ILE A 105 -2.85 -1.29 -10.78
N GLU A 106 -2.37 -1.71 -11.94
CA GLU A 106 -0.97 -1.55 -12.36
C GLU A 106 -0.66 -0.15 -12.94
N VAL A 107 -1.69 0.63 -13.31
CA VAL A 107 -1.54 1.95 -13.95
C VAL A 107 -1.91 3.12 -13.04
N LEU A 108 -2.05 2.86 -11.74
CA LEU A 108 -2.42 3.87 -10.75
C LEU A 108 -1.32 4.93 -10.61
N LYS A 109 -1.74 6.18 -10.47
CA LYS A 109 -0.84 7.33 -10.29
C LYS A 109 -0.62 7.63 -8.80
N PRO A 110 0.54 8.18 -8.44
CA PRO A 110 0.81 8.61 -7.07
C PRO A 110 -0.11 9.76 -6.66
N PHE A 111 -0.28 9.94 -5.36
CA PHE A 111 -0.87 11.16 -4.83
C PHE A 111 0.02 12.37 -5.16
N PRO A 112 -0.54 13.58 -5.28
CA PRO A 112 0.21 14.77 -5.71
C PRO A 112 1.39 15.15 -4.80
N ASP A 113 1.31 14.81 -3.52
CA ASP A 113 2.31 15.11 -2.48
C ASP A 113 3.48 14.13 -2.46
N VAL A 114 3.44 13.03 -3.24
CA VAL A 114 4.38 11.92 -3.09
C VAL A 114 5.73 12.21 -3.73
N ILE A 115 5.77 12.56 -5.02
CA ILE A 115 7.03 12.60 -5.78
C ILE A 115 8.00 13.64 -5.23
N LEU A 116 7.53 14.86 -4.95
CA LEU A 116 8.37 15.91 -4.37
C LEU A 116 8.90 15.51 -2.99
N SER A 117 8.07 14.87 -2.18
CA SER A 117 8.46 14.41 -0.85
C SER A 117 9.46 13.26 -0.89
N LEU A 118 9.32 12.32 -1.84
CA LEU A 118 10.30 11.24 -2.03
C LEU A 118 11.66 11.79 -2.46
N ASN A 119 11.70 12.80 -3.35
CA ASN A 119 12.94 13.47 -3.71
C ASN A 119 13.60 14.12 -2.49
N LYS A 120 12.83 14.86 -1.68
CA LYS A 120 13.35 15.46 -0.44
C LYS A 120 13.89 14.42 0.54
N LEU A 121 13.22 13.29 0.71
CA LEU A 121 13.70 12.19 1.57
C LEU A 121 15.01 11.60 1.03
N ARG A 122 15.15 11.46 -0.27
CA ARG A 122 16.41 11.00 -0.92
C ARG A 122 17.55 11.99 -0.73
N GLU A 123 17.29 13.29 -0.84
CA GLU A 123 18.25 14.37 -0.57
C GLU A 123 18.73 14.38 0.89
N ASN A 124 17.94 13.82 1.81
CA ASN A 124 18.30 13.61 3.21
C ASN A 124 18.98 12.24 3.46
N ASP A 125 19.53 11.59 2.42
CA ASP A 125 20.29 10.34 2.47
C ASP A 125 19.51 9.10 2.92
N PHE A 126 18.18 9.14 2.92
CA PHE A 126 17.40 7.93 3.18
C PHE A 126 17.37 7.00 1.96
N LYS A 127 17.57 5.72 2.19
CA LYS A 127 17.18 4.71 1.22
C LYS A 127 15.66 4.56 1.22
N LEU A 128 15.07 4.39 0.03
CA LEU A 128 13.62 4.37 -0.14
C LEU A 128 13.19 3.07 -0.81
N GLY A 129 12.15 2.43 -0.28
CA GLY A 129 11.65 1.19 -0.85
C GLY A 129 10.16 1.01 -0.71
N ILE A 130 9.63 0.06 -1.45
CA ILE A 130 8.23 -0.40 -1.40
C ILE A 130 8.20 -1.81 -0.84
N LEU A 131 7.25 -2.09 0.06
CA LEU A 131 6.77 -3.41 0.40
C LEU A 131 5.28 -3.47 0.12
N SER A 132 4.86 -4.30 -0.83
CA SER A 132 3.47 -4.33 -1.32
C SER A 132 2.89 -5.74 -1.36
N ASN A 133 1.57 -5.83 -1.18
CA ASN A 133 0.81 -7.07 -1.39
C ASN A 133 0.70 -7.47 -2.88
N GLY A 134 0.97 -6.55 -3.81
CA GLY A 134 0.96 -6.84 -5.25
C GLY A 134 1.97 -7.91 -5.66
N ASP A 135 1.65 -8.68 -6.69
CA ASP A 135 2.59 -9.63 -7.28
C ASP A 135 3.80 -8.89 -7.87
N GLN A 136 4.96 -9.54 -7.93
CA GLN A 136 6.21 -8.87 -8.34
C GLN A 136 6.11 -8.24 -9.74
N ASP A 137 5.49 -8.93 -10.70
CA ASP A 137 5.28 -8.41 -12.05
C ASP A 137 4.32 -7.21 -12.10
N MET A 138 3.30 -7.18 -11.22
CA MET A 138 2.41 -6.01 -11.09
C MET A 138 3.17 -4.78 -10.58
N LEU A 139 4.09 -4.98 -9.64
CA LEU A 139 4.92 -3.89 -9.10
C LEU A 139 5.91 -3.37 -10.15
N GLU A 140 6.52 -4.25 -10.93
CA GLU A 140 7.42 -3.87 -12.02
C GLU A 140 6.66 -3.05 -13.09
N ASN A 141 5.46 -3.49 -13.49
CA ASN A 141 4.62 -2.75 -14.43
C ASN A 141 4.20 -1.38 -13.90
N ALA A 142 3.98 -1.25 -12.58
CA ALA A 142 3.54 -0.01 -11.96
C ALA A 142 4.65 1.06 -11.88
N LYS A 143 5.93 0.71 -11.94
CA LYS A 143 7.05 1.65 -11.79
C LYS A 143 6.96 2.86 -12.71
N GLN A 144 6.67 2.64 -14.00
CA GLN A 144 6.56 3.71 -14.99
C GLN A 144 5.44 4.71 -14.71
N PHE A 145 4.39 4.29 -13.98
CA PHE A 145 3.24 5.13 -13.64
C PHE A 145 3.42 5.87 -12.31
N ILE A 146 4.24 5.33 -11.41
CA ILE A 146 4.64 6.01 -10.17
C ILE A 146 5.58 7.17 -10.48
N GLY A 147 6.49 7.01 -11.46
CA GLY A 147 7.41 8.08 -11.88
C GLY A 147 8.50 8.39 -10.85
N PHE A 148 8.86 7.42 -10.00
CA PHE A 148 9.96 7.51 -9.05
C PHE A 148 10.67 6.16 -8.94
N ASP A 149 11.99 6.18 -9.00
CA ASP A 149 12.81 4.97 -8.93
C ASP A 149 13.20 4.66 -7.47
N MET A 150 12.61 3.60 -6.93
CA MET A 150 12.87 3.16 -5.55
C MET A 150 14.14 2.31 -5.49
N ASP A 151 14.92 2.43 -4.40
CA ASP A 151 16.09 1.56 -4.18
C ASP A 151 15.66 0.08 -4.03
N PHE A 152 14.45 -0.16 -3.53
CA PHE A 152 13.92 -1.50 -3.34
C PHE A 152 12.44 -1.57 -3.72
N THR A 153 12.04 -2.60 -4.47
CA THR A 153 10.64 -2.91 -4.76
C THR A 153 10.41 -4.38 -4.39
N ILE A 154 9.70 -4.57 -3.27
CA ILE A 154 9.52 -5.88 -2.63
C ILE A 154 8.06 -6.28 -2.68
N SER A 155 7.76 -7.39 -3.37
CA SER A 155 6.48 -8.08 -3.28
C SER A 155 6.46 -9.02 -2.08
N VAL A 156 5.32 -9.12 -1.41
CA VAL A 156 5.11 -10.14 -0.36
C VAL A 156 4.99 -11.56 -0.90
N GLN A 157 4.88 -11.73 -2.21
CA GLN A 157 4.72 -13.01 -2.90
C GLN A 157 5.78 -14.03 -2.46
N GLU A 158 7.04 -13.59 -2.30
CA GLU A 158 8.13 -14.47 -1.85
C GLU A 158 7.95 -14.95 -0.40
N ALA A 159 7.28 -14.18 0.46
CA ALA A 159 6.97 -14.63 1.81
C ALA A 159 5.88 -15.71 1.84
N GLY A 160 5.10 -15.84 0.78
CA GLY A 160 3.94 -16.73 0.72
C GLY A 160 2.78 -16.32 1.64
N TYR A 161 2.71 -15.06 2.03
CA TYR A 161 1.68 -14.49 2.90
C TYR A 161 1.41 -13.04 2.51
N PHE A 162 0.19 -12.56 2.79
CA PHE A 162 -0.13 -11.15 2.71
C PHE A 162 0.14 -10.42 4.04
N LYS A 163 0.35 -9.10 3.96
CA LYS A 163 0.36 -8.25 5.15
C LYS A 163 -1.00 -8.37 5.89
N PRO A 164 -1.02 -8.38 7.21
CA PRO A 164 0.08 -8.04 8.13
C PRO A 164 0.86 -9.24 8.68
N HIS A 165 0.95 -10.37 7.99
CA HIS A 165 1.73 -11.51 8.46
C HIS A 165 3.21 -11.11 8.63
N TRP A 166 3.84 -11.45 9.77
CA TRP A 166 5.20 -11.00 10.11
C TRP A 166 6.28 -11.37 9.08
N LYS A 167 6.12 -12.50 8.38
CA LYS A 167 7.07 -12.94 7.33
C LYS A 167 7.17 -11.93 6.19
N THR A 168 6.13 -11.14 5.91
CA THR A 168 6.15 -10.13 4.86
C THR A 168 7.12 -9.00 5.21
N TYR A 169 7.09 -8.52 6.45
CA TYR A 169 8.00 -7.46 6.91
C TYR A 169 9.44 -7.96 7.05
N ARG A 170 9.64 -9.24 7.36
CA ARG A 170 10.96 -9.87 7.37
C ARG A 170 11.66 -9.82 6.02
N LEU A 171 10.92 -9.83 4.91
CA LEU A 171 11.51 -9.67 3.57
C LEU A 171 12.34 -8.39 3.45
N VAL A 172 11.95 -7.31 4.15
CA VAL A 172 12.71 -6.05 4.13
C VAL A 172 14.14 -6.29 4.62
N GLU A 173 14.33 -6.92 5.79
CA GLU A 173 15.66 -7.23 6.31
C GLU A 173 16.45 -8.15 5.37
N LEU A 174 15.79 -9.18 4.82
CA LEU A 174 16.43 -10.16 3.95
C LEU A 174 16.91 -9.52 2.62
N LYS A 175 16.11 -8.63 2.04
CA LYS A 175 16.40 -8.02 0.74
C LYS A 175 17.33 -6.81 0.83
N THR A 176 17.23 -6.04 1.92
CA THR A 176 17.97 -4.77 2.05
C THR A 176 19.25 -4.90 2.89
N ARG A 177 19.36 -5.95 3.71
CA ARG A 177 20.41 -6.15 4.72
C ARG A 177 20.43 -5.04 5.79
N ILE A 178 19.31 -4.33 5.97
CA ILE A 178 19.15 -3.29 6.98
C ILE A 178 18.29 -3.84 8.12
N ASP A 179 18.78 -3.71 9.36
CA ASP A 179 18.04 -4.14 10.55
C ASP A 179 16.70 -3.40 10.68
N LYS A 180 15.66 -4.11 11.05
CA LYS A 180 14.31 -3.57 11.22
C LYS A 180 14.23 -2.35 12.15
N LYS A 181 15.13 -2.25 13.14
CA LYS A 181 15.25 -1.10 14.05
C LYS A 181 15.75 0.18 13.38
N ASN A 182 16.31 0.05 12.17
CA ASN A 182 16.76 1.16 11.34
C ASN A 182 15.80 1.42 10.16
N CYS A 183 14.62 0.79 10.16
CA CYS A 183 13.59 0.94 9.15
C CYS A 183 12.40 1.72 9.72
N LEU A 184 11.91 2.68 8.94
CA LEU A 184 10.62 3.34 9.14
C LEU A 184 9.63 2.79 8.10
N PHE A 185 8.58 2.13 8.55
CA PHE A 185 7.50 1.67 7.68
C PHE A 185 6.39 2.71 7.63
N VAL A 186 5.97 3.08 6.43
CA VAL A 186 5.01 4.17 6.18
C VAL A 186 3.77 3.63 5.48
N ALA A 187 2.60 3.81 6.07
CA ALA A 187 1.33 3.38 5.47
C ALA A 187 0.16 4.27 5.85
N ASN A 188 -0.85 4.31 4.97
CA ASN A 188 -2.17 4.91 5.21
C ASN A 188 -3.18 3.90 5.81
N HIS A 189 -2.74 2.69 6.10
CA HIS A 189 -3.58 1.63 6.66
C HIS A 189 -3.09 1.24 8.04
N ALA A 190 -3.96 1.37 9.05
CA ALA A 190 -3.60 1.06 10.44
C ALA A 190 -3.11 -0.39 10.60
N PHE A 191 -3.78 -1.38 9.94
CA PHE A 191 -3.38 -2.78 10.01
C PHE A 191 -1.93 -3.01 9.58
N ASP A 192 -1.44 -2.24 8.59
CA ASP A 192 -0.11 -2.39 8.03
C ASP A 192 0.96 -1.78 8.98
N CYS A 193 0.67 -0.60 9.53
CA CYS A 193 1.49 -0.03 10.61
C CYS A 193 1.54 -0.95 11.84
N ILE A 194 0.40 -1.55 12.23
CA ILE A 194 0.33 -2.52 13.35
C ILE A 194 1.23 -3.72 13.06
N GLY A 195 1.14 -4.29 11.86
CA GLY A 195 1.96 -5.44 11.46
C GLY A 195 3.46 -5.12 11.47
N ALA A 196 3.86 -4.01 10.87
CA ALA A 196 5.26 -3.57 10.86
C ALA A 196 5.78 -3.26 12.28
N LYS A 197 4.96 -2.60 13.11
CA LYS A 197 5.32 -2.29 14.51
C LYS A 197 5.46 -3.55 15.35
N SER A 198 4.54 -4.50 15.21
CA SER A 198 4.61 -5.78 15.93
C SER A 198 5.83 -6.61 15.53
N PHE A 199 6.28 -6.47 14.29
CA PHE A 199 7.53 -7.08 13.80
C PHE A 199 8.77 -6.40 14.39
N GLY A 200 8.67 -5.14 14.87
CA GLY A 200 9.73 -4.37 15.50
C GLY A 200 10.35 -3.28 14.64
N MET A 201 9.67 -2.86 13.57
CA MET A 201 10.01 -1.64 12.81
C MET A 201 9.48 -0.39 13.51
N HIS A 202 10.06 0.76 13.22
CA HIS A 202 9.41 2.04 13.45
C HIS A 202 8.33 2.27 12.42
N THR A 203 7.28 3.03 12.79
CA THR A 203 6.12 3.23 11.91
C THR A 203 5.63 4.66 11.86
N ALA A 204 5.26 5.11 10.66
CA ALA A 204 4.59 6.35 10.39
C ALA A 204 3.22 6.07 9.77
N PHE A 205 2.16 6.55 10.39
CA PHE A 205 0.81 6.50 9.83
C PHE A 205 0.52 7.78 9.06
N ILE A 206 0.13 7.64 7.78
CA ILE A 206 -0.33 8.77 6.96
C ILE A 206 -1.85 8.84 7.02
N ASP A 207 -2.38 9.80 7.77
CA ASP A 207 -3.82 9.97 7.95
C ASP A 207 -4.48 10.73 6.79
N ARG A 208 -4.41 10.18 5.58
CA ARG A 208 -5.07 10.75 4.39
C ARG A 208 -6.59 10.83 4.50
N ARG A 209 -7.17 10.02 5.39
CA ARG A 209 -8.63 9.86 5.51
C ARG A 209 -9.23 10.61 6.66
N LYS A 210 -8.41 11.30 7.46
CA LYS A 210 -8.83 11.98 8.70
C LYS A 210 -9.62 11.04 9.62
N ARG A 211 -9.08 9.84 9.83
CA ARG A 211 -9.68 8.80 10.68
C ARG A 211 -8.73 8.46 11.81
N PRO A 212 -9.25 8.25 13.03
CA PRO A 212 -8.40 7.81 14.13
C PRO A 212 -7.68 6.50 13.79
N PHE A 213 -6.44 6.38 14.23
CA PHE A 213 -5.66 5.16 14.05
C PHE A 213 -6.32 3.94 14.70
N GLY A 214 -7.01 4.17 15.80
CA GLY A 214 -7.69 3.14 16.58
C GLY A 214 -6.94 2.78 17.87
N HIS A 215 -7.62 2.01 18.71
CA HIS A 215 -7.09 1.55 19.99
C HIS A 215 -6.41 0.20 19.81
N THR A 216 -5.10 0.18 19.87
CA THR A 216 -4.26 -1.01 19.70
C THR A 216 -2.97 -0.84 20.51
N PRO A 217 -2.34 -1.93 21.01
CA PRO A 217 -1.07 -1.83 21.71
C PRO A 217 0.11 -1.42 20.80
N PHE A 218 -0.07 -1.49 19.48
CA PHE A 218 0.95 -1.14 18.48
C PHE A 218 0.65 0.22 17.85
N GLN A 219 0.77 1.30 18.65
CA GLN A 219 0.62 2.67 18.15
C GLN A 219 1.79 3.07 17.24
N PRO A 220 1.56 3.87 16.19
CA PRO A 220 2.64 4.37 15.34
C PRO A 220 3.56 5.33 16.11
N ASP A 221 4.81 5.44 15.68
CA ASP A 221 5.77 6.37 16.28
C ASP A 221 5.47 7.82 15.91
N ILE A 222 4.93 8.04 14.71
CA ILE A 222 4.40 9.34 14.27
C ILE A 222 3.10 9.16 13.47
N ILE A 223 2.27 10.20 13.51
CA ILE A 223 1.10 10.37 12.65
C ILE A 223 1.28 11.68 11.90
N VAL A 224 1.17 11.61 10.57
CA VAL A 224 1.26 12.75 9.67
C VAL A 224 0.08 12.75 8.70
N LYS A 225 -0.30 13.91 8.18
CA LYS A 225 -1.47 14.04 7.27
C LYS A 225 -1.16 13.61 5.83
N ASP A 226 0.09 13.79 5.39
CA ASP A 226 0.53 13.57 4.02
C ASP A 226 2.06 13.35 3.93
N PHE A 227 2.57 13.08 2.73
CA PHE A 227 4.00 12.90 2.49
C PHE A 227 4.79 14.21 2.65
N THR A 228 4.17 15.36 2.42
CA THR A 228 4.83 16.66 2.63
C THR A 228 5.19 16.83 4.11
N GLU A 229 4.24 16.57 5.01
CA GLU A 229 4.50 16.60 6.44
C GLU A 229 5.51 15.54 6.86
N LEU A 230 5.42 14.31 6.32
CA LEU A 230 6.39 13.25 6.58
C LEU A 230 7.82 13.69 6.23
N SER A 231 8.02 14.25 5.03
CA SER A 231 9.34 14.69 4.58
C SER A 231 9.87 15.86 5.41
N ASN A 232 8.99 16.75 5.88
CA ASN A 232 9.38 17.86 6.77
C ASN A 232 9.82 17.37 8.16
N VAL A 233 9.08 16.43 8.75
CA VAL A 233 9.45 15.84 10.05
C VAL A 233 10.76 15.05 9.96
N LEU A 234 11.03 14.42 8.81
CA LEU A 234 12.25 13.64 8.59
C LEU A 234 13.43 14.48 8.06
N ASP A 235 13.24 15.77 7.80
CA ASP A 235 14.30 16.65 7.31
C ASP A 235 15.37 16.86 8.39
N ASN A 236 16.62 16.50 8.08
CA ASN A 236 17.75 16.62 8.99
C ASN A 236 18.28 18.06 9.08
N ASN A 237 17.90 18.94 8.16
CA ASN A 237 18.38 20.31 8.06
C ASN A 237 17.52 21.33 8.84
N VAL A 238 16.41 20.89 9.44
CA VAL A 238 15.51 21.70 10.26
C VAL A 238 15.72 21.28 11.71
N GLY A 239 16.70 21.90 12.36
CA GLY A 239 17.04 21.72 13.77
C GLY A 239 17.38 23.06 14.39
#